data_6e67f37a4b612aaaf8c94c3f48dc2fcc
#
_entry.id   6e67f37a4b612aaaf8c94c3f48dc2fcc
#
_cell.length_a   1.000
_cell.length_b   1.000
_cell.length_c   1.000
_cell.angle_alpha   90.00
_cell.angle_beta   90.00
_cell.angle_gamma   90.00
#
_symmetry.space_group_name_H-M   'P 1'
#
loop_
_entity.id
_entity.type
_entity.pdbx_description
1 polymer ?
#
loop_
_entity_poly.entity_id
_entity_poly.type
_entity_poly.pdbx_seq_one_letter_code
_entity_poly.pdbx_strand_id
1 'polypeptide(L)'
;KGFLGDKDTDYHLTRGSIVSFDLKGGFSKSYYDTYQVQFEADPDIEILDASDNTPEAIEVSDPAKLIDYQSQYVKVYSQPIESIRGEKYYDPQVASSGYVNRVFETKNGSTFQLSFNSYSSSWANSIEIPAKAGYIKGCVSINQGAGNISPRNASDLEGMTEDLFTPETPDPEKTTISQITEAGRQYEIESATVVATYTGGF
;
A
#
# COMPACT_ATOMS: atom_id res chain seq x y z
N LYS A 1 9.04 8.81 -5.70
CA LYS A 1 8.53 9.92 -4.86
C LYS A 1 9.65 10.95 -4.76
N GLY A 2 9.62 11.97 -5.61
CA GLY A 2 10.53 13.10 -5.53
C GLY A 2 10.12 13.97 -4.35
N PHE A 3 10.98 14.19 -3.39
CA PHE A 3 10.87 15.24 -2.39
C PHE A 3 11.64 16.42 -3.00
N LEU A 4 10.94 17.30 -3.68
CA LEU A 4 11.43 18.61 -4.01
C LEU A 4 11.23 19.42 -2.73
N GLY A 5 12.29 19.86 -2.08
CA GLY A 5 12.23 20.56 -0.81
C GLY A 5 11.33 21.81 -0.84
N ASP A 6 11.54 22.78 0.05
CA ASP A 6 10.72 24.00 0.19
C ASP A 6 10.67 24.91 -1.08
N LYS A 7 11.30 24.49 -2.18
CA LYS A 7 11.37 25.20 -3.46
C LYS A 7 10.46 24.66 -4.55
N ASP A 8 9.47 23.85 -4.18
CA ASP A 8 8.44 23.29 -5.09
C ASP A 8 7.75 24.35 -5.99
N THR A 9 7.76 25.56 -5.52
CA THR A 9 7.11 26.67 -6.24
C THR A 9 7.84 27.07 -7.54
N ASP A 10 9.11 26.68 -7.68
CA ASP A 10 9.92 27.13 -8.82
C ASP A 10 9.74 26.26 -10.06
N TYR A 11 9.32 24.98 -9.91
CA TYR A 11 9.22 24.07 -11.04
C TYR A 11 7.83 24.03 -11.72
N HIS A 12 6.79 24.50 -11.06
CA HIS A 12 5.39 24.45 -11.55
C HIS A 12 4.97 23.08 -12.11
N LEU A 13 5.46 22.01 -11.49
CA LEU A 13 5.18 20.65 -11.93
C LEU A 13 3.72 20.28 -11.64
N THR A 14 2.98 19.94 -12.67
CA THR A 14 1.63 19.38 -12.53
C THR A 14 1.68 17.87 -12.66
N ARG A 15 0.73 17.18 -12.03
CA ARG A 15 0.63 15.73 -12.16
C ARG A 15 0.36 15.36 -13.61
N GLY A 16 1.07 14.32 -14.10
CA GLY A 16 0.99 13.88 -15.48
C GLY A 16 1.94 14.59 -16.42
N SER A 17 2.65 15.63 -15.98
CA SER A 17 3.69 16.25 -16.81
C SER A 17 4.80 15.27 -17.13
N ILE A 18 5.25 15.27 -18.37
CA ILE A 18 6.48 14.59 -18.79
C ILE A 18 7.64 15.55 -18.56
N VAL A 19 8.62 15.09 -17.79
CA VAL A 19 9.79 15.89 -17.45
C VAL A 19 11.08 15.18 -17.82
N SER A 20 12.12 15.96 -18.11
CA SER A 20 13.49 15.52 -18.27
C SER A 20 14.36 16.15 -17.20
N PHE A 21 15.28 15.40 -16.62
CA PHE A 21 16.29 15.93 -15.69
C PHE A 21 17.56 15.06 -15.73
N ASP A 22 18.70 15.69 -15.45
CA ASP A 22 19.99 14.99 -15.40
C ASP A 22 20.14 14.32 -14.03
N LEU A 23 20.51 13.04 -14.04
CA LEU A 23 20.85 12.30 -12.83
C LEU A 23 22.29 12.55 -12.33
N LYS A 24 23.07 13.38 -13.05
CA LYS A 24 24.43 13.73 -12.63
C LYS A 24 24.43 14.41 -11.26
N GLY A 25 25.27 13.91 -10.36
CA GLY A 25 25.32 14.36 -8.97
C GLY A 25 24.29 13.73 -8.06
N GLY A 26 23.38 12.90 -8.61
CA GLY A 26 22.49 12.07 -7.82
C GLY A 26 23.21 10.84 -7.27
N PHE A 27 22.82 10.43 -6.06
CA PHE A 27 23.29 9.19 -5.46
C PHE A 27 22.14 8.35 -4.95
N SER A 28 22.29 7.03 -5.04
CA SER A 28 21.29 6.09 -4.55
C SER A 28 21.32 6.01 -3.04
N LYS A 29 20.15 6.04 -2.41
CA LYS A 29 19.98 5.85 -0.97
C LYS A 29 18.75 4.98 -0.70
N SER A 30 18.83 4.12 0.30
CA SER A 30 17.65 3.43 0.85
C SER A 30 17.13 4.18 2.08
N TYR A 31 15.83 4.37 2.17
CA TYR A 31 15.16 4.93 3.33
C TYR A 31 13.92 4.07 3.64
N TYR A 32 13.93 3.36 4.77
CA TYR A 32 12.93 2.36 5.14
C TYR A 32 12.61 1.38 3.99
N ASP A 33 13.68 0.83 3.38
CA ASP A 33 13.66 -0.09 2.23
C ASP A 33 13.15 0.51 0.91
N THR A 34 12.78 1.78 0.90
CA THR A 34 12.47 2.50 -0.35
C THR A 34 13.74 3.04 -0.97
N TYR A 35 14.05 2.60 -2.20
CA TYR A 35 15.16 3.15 -2.98
C TYR A 35 14.81 4.56 -3.46
N GLN A 36 15.75 5.47 -3.30
CA GLN A 36 15.63 6.87 -3.66
C GLN A 36 16.88 7.34 -4.40
N VAL A 37 16.72 8.29 -5.30
CA VAL A 37 17.83 9.11 -5.80
C VAL A 37 17.78 10.44 -5.05
N GLN A 38 18.89 10.81 -4.41
CA GLN A 38 19.04 12.08 -3.71
C GLN A 38 20.07 12.92 -4.43
N PHE A 39 19.87 14.23 -4.40
CA PHE A 39 20.78 15.22 -4.96
C PHE A 39 21.25 16.14 -3.85
N GLU A 40 22.51 16.60 -3.92
CA GLU A 40 23.05 17.62 -3.00
C GLU A 40 22.52 19.01 -3.33
N ALA A 41 22.19 19.24 -4.61
CA ALA A 41 21.54 20.45 -5.11
C ALA A 41 20.35 20.05 -5.97
N ASP A 42 19.35 20.92 -6.09
CA ASP A 42 18.18 20.66 -6.92
C ASP A 42 18.60 20.42 -8.37
N PRO A 43 18.17 19.33 -9.00
CA PRO A 43 18.47 19.09 -10.42
C PRO A 43 17.71 20.08 -11.31
N ASP A 44 18.29 20.45 -12.43
CA ASP A 44 17.54 21.17 -13.46
C ASP A 44 16.45 20.26 -14.05
N ILE A 45 15.21 20.72 -13.99
CA ILE A 45 14.05 19.98 -14.49
C ILE A 45 13.46 20.72 -15.69
N GLU A 46 13.41 20.05 -16.83
CA GLU A 46 12.75 20.54 -18.05
C GLU A 46 11.38 19.88 -18.19
N ILE A 47 10.33 20.68 -18.39
CA ILE A 47 8.98 20.18 -18.69
C ILE A 47 8.87 19.98 -20.19
N LEU A 48 8.81 18.73 -20.62
CA LEU A 48 8.66 18.35 -22.03
C LEU A 48 7.20 18.39 -22.49
N ASP A 49 6.26 18.02 -21.61
CA ASP A 49 4.83 18.07 -21.84
C ASP A 49 4.12 18.33 -20.50
N ALA A 50 3.33 19.39 -20.43
CA ALA A 50 2.56 19.78 -19.25
C ALA A 50 1.13 19.22 -19.24
N SER A 51 0.73 18.44 -20.25
CA SER A 51 -0.59 17.79 -20.28
C SER A 51 -0.67 16.65 -19.29
N ASP A 52 -1.89 16.15 -19.00
CA ASP A 52 -2.07 15.00 -18.11
C ASP A 52 -1.76 13.70 -18.87
N ASN A 53 -0.53 13.23 -18.72
CA ASN A 53 -0.03 11.95 -19.21
C ASN A 53 0.00 10.90 -18.09
N THR A 54 -0.89 11.00 -17.11
CA THR A 54 -0.95 10.01 -16.00
C THR A 54 -1.11 8.60 -16.59
N PRO A 55 -0.18 7.67 -16.33
CA PRO A 55 -0.27 6.31 -16.84
C PRO A 55 -1.46 5.57 -16.28
N GLU A 56 -1.97 4.57 -16.99
CA GLU A 56 -2.92 3.63 -16.42
C GLU A 56 -2.32 2.92 -15.21
N ALA A 57 -3.17 2.69 -14.20
CA ALA A 57 -2.75 1.96 -13.01
C ALA A 57 -2.56 0.47 -13.36
N ILE A 58 -1.41 -0.08 -12.99
CA ILE A 58 -1.11 -1.52 -13.13
C ILE A 58 -1.98 -2.28 -12.15
N GLU A 59 -2.70 -3.30 -12.63
CA GLU A 59 -3.51 -4.14 -11.76
C GLU A 59 -2.64 -5.16 -11.03
N VAL A 60 -2.75 -5.17 -9.69
CA VAL A 60 -2.06 -6.12 -8.82
C VAL A 60 -3.12 -6.94 -8.08
N SER A 61 -3.21 -8.22 -8.42
CA SER A 61 -4.17 -9.15 -7.81
C SER A 61 -3.71 -9.74 -6.48
N ASP A 62 -2.40 -9.82 -6.27
CA ASP A 62 -1.79 -10.33 -5.04
C ASP A 62 -1.04 -9.22 -4.31
N PRO A 63 -1.56 -8.70 -3.18
CA PRO A 63 -0.92 -7.62 -2.42
C PRO A 63 0.48 -7.97 -1.90
N ALA A 64 0.80 -9.25 -1.71
CA ALA A 64 2.15 -9.66 -1.30
C ALA A 64 3.22 -9.25 -2.33
N LYS A 65 2.82 -9.07 -3.60
CA LYS A 65 3.70 -8.63 -4.69
C LYS A 65 3.82 -7.10 -4.82
N LEU A 66 3.14 -6.32 -3.98
CA LEU A 66 3.26 -4.86 -4.03
C LEU A 66 4.71 -4.38 -3.89
N ILE A 67 5.55 -5.14 -3.19
CA ILE A 67 6.99 -4.83 -3.06
C ILE A 67 7.70 -4.74 -4.42
N ASP A 68 7.27 -5.52 -5.42
CA ASP A 68 7.87 -5.54 -6.76
C ASP A 68 7.50 -4.28 -7.59
N TYR A 69 6.51 -3.52 -7.12
CA TYR A 69 5.97 -2.34 -7.80
C TYR A 69 6.37 -1.02 -7.13
N GLN A 70 7.50 -0.99 -6.43
CA GLN A 70 7.98 0.22 -5.76
C GLN A 70 7.89 1.46 -6.67
N SER A 71 7.30 2.54 -6.15
CA SER A 71 7.10 3.83 -6.83
C SER A 71 6.21 3.79 -8.08
N GLN A 72 5.64 2.63 -8.43
CA GLN A 72 4.72 2.52 -9.56
C GLN A 72 3.29 2.86 -9.14
N TYR A 73 2.49 3.30 -10.10
CA TYR A 73 1.06 3.56 -9.94
C TYR A 73 0.28 2.28 -10.19
N VAL A 74 -0.40 1.80 -9.16
CA VAL A 74 -1.12 0.53 -9.18
C VAL A 74 -2.58 0.68 -8.83
N LYS A 75 -3.38 -0.37 -9.11
CA LYS A 75 -4.74 -0.56 -8.60
C LYS A 75 -4.88 -1.96 -8.01
N VAL A 76 -5.61 -2.07 -6.91
CA VAL A 76 -5.95 -3.34 -6.25
C VAL A 76 -7.45 -3.40 -6.03
N TYR A 77 -8.08 -4.50 -6.44
CA TYR A 77 -9.48 -4.77 -6.12
C TYR A 77 -9.59 -5.28 -4.68
N SER A 78 -10.32 -4.58 -3.82
CA SER A 78 -10.32 -4.84 -2.40
C SER A 78 -11.55 -4.27 -1.69
N GLN A 79 -11.65 -4.53 -0.41
CA GLN A 79 -12.63 -3.90 0.49
C GLN A 79 -11.94 -3.53 1.82
N PRO A 80 -12.47 -2.57 2.58
CA PRO A 80 -11.98 -2.29 3.93
C PRO A 80 -12.33 -3.44 4.87
N ILE A 81 -11.42 -3.81 5.78
CA ILE A 81 -11.78 -4.71 6.88
C ILE A 81 -12.88 -4.07 7.74
N GLU A 82 -13.65 -4.89 8.44
CA GLU A 82 -14.86 -4.44 9.17
C GLU A 82 -14.56 -3.30 10.16
N SER A 83 -13.46 -3.39 10.87
CA SER A 83 -13.11 -2.47 11.96
C SER A 83 -12.84 -1.02 11.53
N ILE A 84 -12.59 -0.76 10.23
CA ILE A 84 -12.30 0.59 9.74
C ILE A 84 -13.42 1.22 8.91
N ARG A 85 -14.52 0.49 8.67
CA ARG A 85 -15.67 1.01 7.89
C ARG A 85 -16.33 2.18 8.61
N GLY A 86 -16.55 3.28 7.92
CA GLY A 86 -17.08 4.52 8.49
C GLY A 86 -16.05 5.40 9.20
N GLU A 87 -14.81 4.93 9.38
CA GLU A 87 -13.73 5.79 9.83
C GLU A 87 -13.25 6.70 8.70
N LYS A 88 -12.52 7.75 9.04
CA LYS A 88 -11.86 8.60 8.03
C LYS A 88 -10.62 7.92 7.46
N TYR A 89 -10.33 8.15 6.18
CA TYR A 89 -9.07 7.67 5.60
C TYR A 89 -7.86 8.26 6.32
N TYR A 90 -7.88 9.55 6.65
CA TYR A 90 -6.89 10.20 7.52
C TYR A 90 -7.58 10.84 8.73
N ASP A 91 -7.17 10.46 9.92
CA ASP A 91 -7.59 11.10 11.17
C ASP A 91 -6.35 11.52 11.95
N PRO A 92 -6.12 12.82 12.17
CA PRO A 92 -4.97 13.32 12.92
C PRO A 92 -4.94 12.84 14.38
N GLN A 93 -6.09 12.45 14.95
CA GLN A 93 -6.16 11.97 16.34
C GLN A 93 -5.57 10.58 16.52
N VAL A 94 -5.58 9.76 15.46
CA VAL A 94 -5.00 8.40 15.48
C VAL A 94 -3.68 8.31 14.71
N ALA A 95 -3.19 9.44 14.19
CA ALA A 95 -1.94 9.47 13.43
C ALA A 95 -0.72 9.15 14.32
N SER A 96 0.11 8.22 13.87
CA SER A 96 1.41 7.94 14.48
C SER A 96 2.52 8.54 13.61
N SER A 97 3.35 9.41 14.19
CA SER A 97 4.42 10.12 13.46
C SER A 97 3.92 10.81 12.17
N GLY A 98 2.67 11.30 12.18
CA GLY A 98 2.04 11.96 11.02
C GLY A 98 1.49 11.02 9.96
N TYR A 99 1.46 9.71 10.22
CA TYR A 99 0.91 8.70 9.31
C TYR A 99 -0.32 8.01 9.89
N VAL A 100 -1.26 7.67 9.01
CA VAL A 100 -2.41 6.80 9.30
C VAL A 100 -2.39 5.68 8.27
N ASN A 101 -2.38 4.44 8.74
CA ASN A 101 -2.48 3.25 7.89
C ASN A 101 -3.86 2.64 8.03
N ARG A 102 -4.47 2.27 6.89
CA ARG A 102 -5.80 1.65 6.80
C ARG A 102 -5.66 0.29 6.14
N VAL A 103 -6.16 -0.75 6.79
CA VAL A 103 -6.04 -2.13 6.31
C VAL A 103 -7.20 -2.47 5.39
N PHE A 104 -6.88 -3.00 4.22
CA PHE A 104 -7.83 -3.51 3.23
C PHE A 104 -7.53 -4.98 2.95
N GLU A 105 -8.54 -5.70 2.49
CA GLU A 105 -8.44 -7.12 2.15
C GLU A 105 -8.92 -7.37 0.72
N THR A 106 -8.37 -8.38 0.08
CA THR A 106 -8.75 -8.86 -1.25
C THR A 106 -9.62 -10.10 -1.15
N LYS A 107 -10.22 -10.54 -2.26
CA LYS A 107 -11.07 -11.72 -2.30
C LYS A 107 -10.40 -12.99 -1.80
N ASN A 108 -9.09 -13.14 -2.04
CA ASN A 108 -8.30 -14.29 -1.57
C ASN A 108 -7.90 -14.20 -0.08
N GLY A 109 -8.41 -13.23 0.68
CA GLY A 109 -8.11 -13.04 2.10
C GLY A 109 -6.77 -12.36 2.40
N SER A 110 -5.99 -12.02 1.38
CA SER A 110 -4.74 -11.27 1.58
C SER A 110 -5.02 -9.83 1.97
N THR A 111 -4.22 -9.28 2.89
CA THR A 111 -4.38 -7.90 3.35
C THR A 111 -3.21 -7.01 2.90
N PHE A 112 -3.48 -5.71 2.80
CA PHE A 112 -2.48 -4.68 2.55
C PHE A 112 -2.88 -3.37 3.24
N GLN A 113 -1.99 -2.40 3.22
CA GLN A 113 -2.24 -1.11 3.86
C GLN A 113 -2.30 0.01 2.83
N LEU A 114 -3.28 0.90 3.02
CA LEU A 114 -3.23 2.25 2.48
C LEU A 114 -2.52 3.14 3.47
N SER A 115 -1.53 3.89 3.02
CA SER A 115 -0.76 4.81 3.84
C SER A 115 -1.11 6.26 3.50
N PHE A 116 -1.55 7.01 4.48
CA PHE A 116 -1.83 8.45 4.40
C PHE A 116 -0.89 9.20 5.32
N ASN A 117 -0.41 10.34 4.89
CA ASN A 117 0.43 11.21 5.69
C ASN A 117 -0.21 12.59 5.88
N SER A 118 0.42 13.45 6.66
CA SER A 118 -0.09 14.80 6.93
C SER A 118 -0.30 15.66 5.67
N TYR A 119 0.40 15.37 4.57
CA TYR A 119 0.18 16.05 3.28
C TYR A 119 -1.10 15.59 2.58
N SER A 120 -1.58 14.36 2.86
CA SER A 120 -2.87 13.87 2.39
C SER A 120 -4.05 14.39 3.21
N SER A 121 -3.80 15.04 4.35
CA SER A 121 -4.83 15.41 5.32
C SER A 121 -5.88 16.37 4.76
N SER A 122 -5.51 17.24 3.84
CA SER A 122 -6.42 18.24 3.28
C SER A 122 -7.63 17.65 2.56
N TRP A 123 -7.52 16.43 2.02
CA TRP A 123 -8.61 15.74 1.35
C TRP A 123 -9.03 14.45 2.06
N ALA A 124 -8.09 13.67 2.60
CA ALA A 124 -8.35 12.36 3.18
C ALA A 124 -9.09 12.43 4.54
N ASN A 125 -8.99 13.56 5.27
CA ASN A 125 -9.68 13.75 6.54
C ASN A 125 -11.18 14.08 6.40
N SER A 126 -11.62 14.41 5.20
CA SER A 126 -13.02 14.71 4.89
C SER A 126 -13.78 13.53 4.29
N ILE A 127 -13.09 12.42 3.99
CA ILE A 127 -13.67 11.25 3.32
C ILE A 127 -13.72 10.08 4.29
N GLU A 128 -14.92 9.52 4.48
CA GLU A 128 -15.13 8.30 5.24
C GLU A 128 -14.88 7.08 4.37
N ILE A 129 -14.37 6.02 4.98
CA ILE A 129 -14.14 4.73 4.35
C ILE A 129 -15.49 4.05 4.14
N PRO A 130 -15.93 3.84 2.89
CA PRO A 130 -17.23 3.25 2.63
C PRO A 130 -17.25 1.75 2.98
N ALA A 131 -18.42 1.23 3.37
CA ALA A 131 -18.65 -0.21 3.44
C ALA A 131 -18.92 -0.77 2.02
N LYS A 132 -17.93 -0.65 1.14
CA LYS A 132 -18.00 -1.03 -0.28
C LYS A 132 -16.69 -1.66 -0.72
N ALA A 133 -16.77 -2.49 -1.75
CA ALA A 133 -15.64 -3.06 -2.45
C ALA A 133 -15.35 -2.28 -3.74
N GLY A 134 -14.17 -2.50 -4.31
CA GLY A 134 -13.80 -1.94 -5.60
C GLY A 134 -12.31 -1.71 -5.76
N TYR A 135 -11.94 -1.00 -6.81
CA TYR A 135 -10.54 -0.68 -7.07
C TYR A 135 -10.07 0.52 -6.27
N ILE A 136 -8.99 0.33 -5.56
CA ILE A 136 -8.19 1.40 -4.95
C ILE A 136 -6.94 1.58 -5.79
N LYS A 137 -6.57 2.86 -6.02
CA LYS A 137 -5.37 3.23 -6.78
C LYS A 137 -4.39 3.99 -5.89
N GLY A 138 -3.13 4.00 -6.30
CA GLY A 138 -2.10 4.80 -5.65
C GLY A 138 -0.70 4.39 -6.06
N CYS A 139 0.29 5.13 -5.56
CA CYS A 139 1.69 4.78 -5.75
C CYS A 139 2.16 3.83 -4.64
N VAL A 140 2.93 2.82 -5.02
CA VAL A 140 3.49 1.88 -4.03
C VAL A 140 4.66 2.52 -3.31
N SER A 141 4.63 2.48 -1.98
CA SER A 141 5.76 2.77 -1.11
C SER A 141 6.15 1.52 -0.32
N ILE A 142 7.44 1.37 -0.06
CA ILE A 142 7.94 0.25 0.75
C ILE A 142 8.19 0.77 2.17
N ASN A 143 7.76 0.01 3.16
CA ASN A 143 8.03 0.28 4.56
C ASN A 143 8.28 -1.04 5.28
N GLN A 144 9.48 -1.21 5.82
CA GLN A 144 9.89 -2.41 6.57
C GLN A 144 9.62 -3.72 5.81
N GLY A 145 10.00 -3.74 4.53
CA GLY A 145 9.84 -4.92 3.67
C GLY A 145 8.42 -5.18 3.15
N ALA A 146 7.43 -4.34 3.49
CA ALA A 146 6.06 -4.46 2.99
C ALA A 146 5.71 -3.34 1.99
N GLY A 147 5.00 -3.71 0.92
CA GLY A 147 4.45 -2.74 -0.02
C GLY A 147 3.14 -2.14 0.49
N ASN A 148 3.06 -0.83 0.57
CA ASN A 148 1.86 -0.07 0.91
C ASN A 148 1.42 0.76 -0.28
N ILE A 149 0.12 1.02 -0.41
CA ILE A 149 -0.42 1.91 -1.43
C ILE A 149 -0.65 3.29 -0.81
N SER A 150 -0.11 4.33 -1.43
CA SER A 150 -0.34 5.73 -1.08
C SER A 150 -1.23 6.37 -2.15
N PRO A 151 -2.54 6.55 -1.91
CA PRO A 151 -3.42 7.27 -2.82
C PRO A 151 -2.94 8.71 -3.00
N ARG A 152 -3.01 9.21 -4.23
CA ARG A 152 -2.51 10.54 -4.59
C ARG A 152 -3.52 11.64 -4.28
N ASN A 153 -4.82 11.30 -4.40
CA ASN A 153 -5.96 12.18 -4.14
C ASN A 153 -7.25 11.37 -4.02
N ALA A 154 -8.38 12.05 -3.83
CA ALA A 154 -9.70 11.43 -3.67
C ALA A 154 -10.10 10.53 -4.85
N SER A 155 -9.74 10.88 -6.09
CA SER A 155 -10.14 10.09 -7.27
C SER A 155 -9.50 8.69 -7.32
N ASP A 156 -8.43 8.47 -6.58
CA ASP A 156 -7.82 7.14 -6.46
C ASP A 156 -8.69 6.17 -5.63
N LEU A 157 -9.68 6.69 -4.89
CA LEU A 157 -10.60 5.95 -4.01
C LEU A 157 -12.03 5.84 -4.57
N GLU A 158 -12.38 6.56 -5.63
CA GLU A 158 -13.72 6.59 -6.21
C GLU A 158 -14.20 5.25 -6.79
N GLY A 159 -13.29 4.30 -6.98
CA GLY A 159 -13.61 2.95 -7.46
C GLY A 159 -14.29 2.04 -6.43
N MET A 160 -14.46 2.49 -5.18
CA MET A 160 -15.09 1.71 -4.09
C MET A 160 -16.62 1.83 -4.14
N THR A 161 -17.25 1.18 -5.11
CA THR A 161 -18.69 1.35 -5.41
C THR A 161 -19.50 0.06 -5.36
N GLU A 162 -18.84 -1.11 -5.37
CA GLU A 162 -19.46 -2.41 -5.42
C GLU A 162 -19.84 -2.91 -4.01
N ASP A 163 -20.72 -3.89 -3.94
CA ASP A 163 -21.06 -4.53 -2.67
C ASP A 163 -19.89 -5.33 -2.12
N LEU A 164 -19.82 -5.44 -0.78
CA LEU A 164 -18.79 -6.20 -0.11
C LEU A 164 -18.82 -7.67 -0.54
N PHE A 165 -17.64 -8.25 -0.68
CA PHE A 165 -17.49 -9.70 -0.91
C PHE A 165 -17.19 -10.44 0.40
N THR A 166 -17.43 -11.75 0.41
CA THR A 166 -16.90 -12.62 1.46
C THR A 166 -15.50 -13.05 1.05
N PRO A 167 -14.46 -12.71 1.83
CA PRO A 167 -13.11 -13.17 1.52
C PRO A 167 -13.06 -14.70 1.51
N GLU A 168 -12.36 -15.25 0.55
CA GLU A 168 -12.06 -16.67 0.53
C GLU A 168 -11.15 -16.98 1.71
N THR A 169 -11.53 -17.96 2.52
CA THR A 169 -10.60 -18.52 3.50
C THR A 169 -9.66 -19.42 2.71
N PRO A 170 -8.35 -19.17 2.68
CA PRO A 170 -7.44 -20.08 2.01
C PRO A 170 -7.65 -21.50 2.55
N ASP A 171 -7.73 -22.47 1.64
CA ASP A 171 -7.77 -23.87 2.07
C ASP A 171 -6.56 -24.13 2.99
N PRO A 172 -6.76 -24.84 4.11
CA PRO A 172 -5.66 -25.14 5.02
C PRO A 172 -4.56 -25.91 4.26
N GLU A 173 -3.33 -25.45 4.40
CA GLU A 173 -2.18 -26.10 3.76
C GLU A 173 -1.95 -27.47 4.41
N LYS A 174 -2.01 -28.52 3.58
CA LYS A 174 -1.71 -29.88 4.04
C LYS A 174 -0.22 -30.02 4.32
N THR A 175 0.13 -30.29 5.58
CA THR A 175 1.51 -30.31 6.01
C THR A 175 1.75 -31.23 7.20
N THR A 176 2.99 -31.38 7.61
CA THR A 176 3.37 -32.04 8.87
C THR A 176 3.72 -30.97 9.92
N ILE A 177 3.59 -31.31 11.21
CA ILE A 177 3.88 -30.39 12.31
C ILE A 177 5.30 -29.78 12.18
N SER A 178 6.27 -30.56 11.72
CA SER A 178 7.66 -30.10 11.55
C SER A 178 7.86 -29.11 10.40
N GLN A 179 6.90 -28.97 9.49
CA GLN A 179 6.95 -28.04 8.36
C GLN A 179 6.21 -26.73 8.64
N ILE A 180 5.51 -26.61 9.76
CA ILE A 180 4.82 -25.37 10.15
C ILE A 180 5.88 -24.36 10.59
N THR A 181 6.09 -23.34 9.76
CA THR A 181 7.09 -22.28 10.01
C THR A 181 6.47 -20.90 10.22
N GLU A 182 5.19 -20.73 9.86
CA GLU A 182 4.53 -19.43 9.91
C GLU A 182 3.36 -19.44 10.88
N ALA A 183 3.30 -18.44 11.77
CA ALA A 183 2.17 -18.22 12.66
C ALA A 183 1.01 -17.52 11.94
N GLY A 184 -0.23 -17.81 12.34
CA GLY A 184 -1.43 -17.14 11.83
C GLY A 184 -2.02 -17.75 10.56
N ARG A 185 -1.41 -18.78 9.96
CA ARG A 185 -2.00 -19.59 8.90
C ARG A 185 -2.78 -20.77 9.45
N GLN A 186 -3.76 -21.25 8.68
CA GLN A 186 -4.44 -22.52 8.94
C GLN A 186 -3.71 -23.64 8.21
N TYR A 187 -3.50 -24.76 8.92
CA TYR A 187 -2.86 -25.95 8.38
C TYR A 187 -3.74 -27.17 8.63
N GLU A 188 -3.81 -28.06 7.66
CA GLU A 188 -4.42 -29.39 7.79
C GLU A 188 -3.31 -30.42 8.01
N ILE A 189 -3.35 -31.11 9.16
CA ILE A 189 -2.41 -32.20 9.48
C ILE A 189 -3.08 -33.53 9.08
N GLU A 190 -2.57 -34.15 8.02
CA GLU A 190 -3.15 -35.39 7.49
C GLU A 190 -3.12 -36.55 8.48
N SER A 191 -2.09 -36.60 9.34
CA SER A 191 -2.01 -37.60 10.41
C SER A 191 -1.14 -37.13 11.57
N ALA A 192 -1.55 -37.41 12.79
CA ALA A 192 -0.76 -37.21 14.00
C ALA A 192 -0.79 -38.45 14.88
N THR A 193 0.38 -38.88 15.34
CA THR A 193 0.49 -39.99 16.29
C THR A 193 0.67 -39.42 17.70
N VAL A 194 -0.22 -39.76 18.61
CA VAL A 194 -0.08 -39.42 20.04
C VAL A 194 0.92 -40.35 20.67
N VAL A 195 2.10 -39.83 21.04
CA VAL A 195 3.19 -40.61 21.66
C VAL A 195 3.19 -40.55 23.20
N ALA A 196 2.46 -39.61 23.80
CA ALA A 196 2.29 -39.48 25.24
C ALA A 196 1.01 -38.73 25.58
N THR A 197 0.38 -39.07 26.71
CA THR A 197 -0.75 -38.33 27.27
C THR A 197 -0.39 -37.89 28.71
N TYR A 198 -0.71 -36.64 29.03
CA TYR A 198 -0.57 -36.10 30.38
C TYR A 198 -1.95 -35.82 30.99
N THR A 199 -2.12 -36.14 32.26
CA THR A 199 -3.37 -35.92 33.00
C THR A 199 -3.61 -34.44 33.34
N GLY A 200 -2.94 -33.50 32.73
CA GLY A 200 -3.07 -32.05 32.99
C GLY A 200 -3.40 -31.22 31.75
N GLY A 201 -3.69 -31.85 30.62
CA GLY A 201 -3.90 -31.17 29.35
C GLY A 201 -2.57 -30.66 28.73
N PHE A 202 -2.67 -30.21 27.49
CA PHE A 202 -1.57 -29.53 26.79
C PHE A 202 -1.50 -28.10 27.23
#